data_a14cf54eb91e10f4f68c04ccaf4dd242
#
_entry.id   a14cf54eb91e10f4f68c04ccaf4dd242
#
_cell.length_a   1.000
_cell.length_b   1.000
_cell.length_c   1.000
_cell.angle_alpha   90.00
_cell.angle_beta   90.00
_cell.angle_gamma   90.00
#
_symmetry.space_group_name_H-M   'P 1'
#
loop_
_entity.id
_entity.type
_entity.pdbx_description
1 polymer ?
#
loop_
_entity_poly.entity_id
_entity_poly.type
_entity_poly.pdbx_seq_one_letter_code
_entity_poly.pdbx_strand_id
1 'polypeptide(L)'
;MPMSKQVITGALAAALLAVPFAVGGADNVPRFVSATDAYHAGVADLKSGETDQALPALEFAAEHGVLGAQLKLAHIYATGSGVKKDDAKAFYFYRQIANQRADISPTNPVAKYVAESFLALGDYYLKGIPSAGLMQDPAQAANLYRHAASYFGDADAQYALARLYLDGDGVAKNTGLAINWLATAAKKQHAEAQATLGELLWRGNDEVRQRQARGLALIMLAHANAKTDGKEPKWIADLYAEVEGASTPAMREEAQNLMPELGGHAVAEAPTDKGNPADELLVPASGAVSPASAPVGATQGGAIDAGLPTPSAPPAEKIGVPVGFSDVGGQRAKP
;
A
#
# COMPACT_ATOMS: atom_id res chain seq x y z
N MET A 1 -41.44 -42.37 20.86
CA MET A 1 -40.92 -42.32 19.48
C MET A 1 -39.92 -41.15 19.42
N PRO A 2 -38.60 -41.43 19.33
CA PRO A 2 -37.62 -40.35 19.22
C PRO A 2 -37.32 -40.05 17.75
N MET A 3 -37.40 -38.79 17.39
CA MET A 3 -37.02 -38.28 16.06
C MET A 3 -35.48 -38.21 15.93
N SER A 4 -35.00 -38.92 14.94
CA SER A 4 -33.58 -38.98 14.57
C SER A 4 -33.13 -37.66 13.95
N LYS A 5 -32.04 -37.07 14.51
CA LYS A 5 -31.32 -35.96 13.92
C LYS A 5 -30.44 -36.50 12.78
N GLN A 6 -30.77 -36.16 11.54
CA GLN A 6 -29.86 -36.35 10.41
C GLN A 6 -28.83 -35.23 10.41
N VAL A 7 -27.57 -35.60 10.58
CA VAL A 7 -26.39 -34.75 10.38
C VAL A 7 -26.09 -34.78 8.89
N ILE A 8 -26.33 -33.68 8.21
CA ILE A 8 -25.91 -33.52 6.80
C ILE A 8 -24.45 -33.05 6.83
N THR A 9 -23.54 -34.00 6.65
CA THR A 9 -22.13 -33.72 6.35
C THR A 9 -22.01 -33.35 4.87
N GLY A 10 -22.07 -32.06 4.56
CA GLY A 10 -21.75 -31.53 3.25
C GLY A 10 -20.24 -31.44 3.08
N ALA A 11 -19.65 -32.43 2.41
CA ALA A 11 -18.28 -32.34 1.93
C ALA A 11 -18.22 -31.33 0.77
N LEU A 12 -17.72 -30.11 1.04
CA LEU A 12 -17.35 -29.18 -0.03
C LEU A 12 -16.07 -29.71 -0.68
N ALA A 13 -16.22 -30.37 -1.81
CA ALA A 13 -15.11 -30.67 -2.70
C ALA A 13 -14.60 -29.35 -3.30
N ALA A 14 -13.45 -28.91 -2.85
CA ALA A 14 -12.70 -27.84 -3.49
C ALA A 14 -12.23 -28.34 -4.86
N ALA A 15 -12.96 -28.02 -5.90
CA ALA A 15 -12.51 -28.23 -7.26
C ALA A 15 -11.35 -27.25 -7.53
N LEU A 16 -10.12 -27.73 -7.42
CA LEU A 16 -8.93 -27.11 -7.99
C LEU A 16 -9.13 -27.10 -9.51
N LEU A 17 -9.63 -26.00 -10.05
CA LEU A 17 -9.56 -25.72 -11.47
C LEU A 17 -8.08 -25.45 -11.83
N ALA A 18 -7.37 -26.53 -12.14
CA ALA A 18 -6.12 -26.45 -12.89
C ALA A 18 -6.47 -25.86 -14.25
N VAL A 19 -6.11 -24.61 -14.48
CA VAL A 19 -6.11 -24.02 -15.82
C VAL A 19 -5.01 -24.75 -16.59
N PRO A 20 -5.31 -25.52 -17.65
CA PRO A 20 -4.26 -26.11 -18.45
C PRO A 20 -3.59 -24.95 -19.23
N PHE A 21 -2.41 -24.54 -18.80
CA PHE A 21 -1.51 -23.83 -19.67
C PHE A 21 -1.20 -24.76 -20.84
N ALA A 22 -1.62 -24.39 -22.04
CA ALA A 22 -1.24 -25.08 -23.25
C ALA A 22 0.27 -24.90 -23.44
N VAL A 23 1.04 -25.87 -22.97
CA VAL A 23 2.48 -25.99 -23.20
C VAL A 23 2.64 -26.39 -24.67
N GLY A 24 2.92 -25.42 -25.52
CA GLY A 24 3.43 -25.65 -26.85
C GLY A 24 4.89 -26.11 -26.76
N GLY A 25 5.16 -27.38 -27.06
CA GLY A 25 6.51 -27.92 -27.23
C GLY A 25 6.93 -28.86 -26.08
N ALA A 26 6.76 -30.16 -26.30
CA ALA A 26 6.98 -31.20 -25.29
C ALA A 26 8.44 -31.56 -24.97
N ASP A 27 9.44 -30.80 -25.43
CA ASP A 27 10.83 -31.29 -25.39
C ASP A 27 11.85 -30.41 -24.64
N ASN A 28 11.43 -29.33 -23.94
CA ASN A 28 12.42 -28.47 -23.26
C ASN A 28 11.96 -27.91 -21.91
N VAL A 29 11.27 -28.71 -21.10
CA VAL A 29 11.01 -28.33 -19.70
C VAL A 29 12.31 -28.55 -18.93
N PRO A 30 12.98 -27.48 -18.43
CA PRO A 30 14.16 -27.66 -17.59
C PRO A 30 13.76 -28.51 -16.39
N ARG A 31 14.40 -29.67 -16.22
CA ARG A 31 14.19 -30.48 -15.03
C ARG A 31 14.95 -29.82 -13.88
N PHE A 32 14.28 -28.92 -13.17
CA PHE A 32 14.86 -28.35 -11.95
C PHE A 32 14.81 -29.38 -10.83
N VAL A 33 15.90 -29.49 -10.09
CA VAL A 33 16.00 -30.41 -8.95
C VAL A 33 15.13 -29.94 -7.79
N SER A 34 15.00 -28.62 -7.64
CA SER A 34 14.16 -27.98 -6.62
C SER A 34 13.62 -26.62 -7.08
N ALA A 35 12.60 -26.12 -6.40
CA ALA A 35 12.08 -24.78 -6.64
C ALA A 35 13.12 -23.68 -6.36
N THR A 36 14.02 -23.92 -5.41
CA THR A 36 15.13 -23.02 -5.11
C THR A 36 16.15 -22.99 -6.24
N ASP A 37 16.51 -24.16 -6.79
CA ASP A 37 17.43 -24.24 -7.94
C ASP A 37 16.82 -23.55 -9.17
N ALA A 38 15.53 -23.76 -9.43
CA ALA A 38 14.80 -23.07 -10.49
C ALA A 38 14.83 -21.54 -10.31
N TYR A 39 14.61 -21.07 -9.09
CA TYR A 39 14.69 -19.64 -8.78
C TYR A 39 16.09 -19.09 -9.07
N HIS A 40 17.15 -19.76 -8.63
CA HIS A 40 18.54 -19.33 -8.89
C HIS A 40 18.87 -19.34 -10.37
N ALA A 41 18.45 -20.37 -11.12
CA ALA A 41 18.61 -20.42 -12.56
C ALA A 41 17.91 -19.23 -13.25
N GLY A 42 16.62 -19.03 -12.98
CA GLY A 42 15.88 -17.91 -13.56
C GLY A 42 16.44 -16.54 -13.20
N VAL A 43 16.99 -16.37 -11.99
CA VAL A 43 17.69 -15.12 -11.61
C VAL A 43 19.00 -14.94 -12.38
N ALA A 44 19.73 -16.02 -12.66
CA ALA A 44 20.95 -15.98 -13.46
C ALA A 44 20.63 -15.56 -14.90
N ASP A 45 19.61 -16.17 -15.50
CA ASP A 45 19.17 -15.84 -16.87
C ASP A 45 18.70 -14.40 -16.98
N LEU A 46 17.96 -13.86 -15.97
CA LEU A 46 17.61 -12.44 -15.94
C LEU A 46 18.83 -11.52 -15.91
N LYS A 47 19.87 -11.88 -15.16
CA LYS A 47 21.11 -11.09 -15.11
C LYS A 47 21.87 -11.10 -16.44
N SER A 48 21.72 -12.18 -17.21
CA SER A 48 22.29 -12.30 -18.56
C SER A 48 21.42 -11.61 -19.63
N GLY A 49 20.25 -11.08 -19.26
CA GLY A 49 19.31 -10.44 -20.18
C GLY A 49 18.44 -11.44 -20.94
N GLU A 50 18.48 -12.72 -20.58
CA GLU A 50 17.76 -13.80 -21.26
C GLU A 50 16.39 -14.05 -20.61
N THR A 51 15.51 -13.04 -20.68
CA THR A 51 14.22 -13.07 -19.98
C THR A 51 13.34 -14.25 -20.40
N ASP A 52 13.33 -14.59 -21.71
CA ASP A 52 12.53 -15.72 -22.22
C ASP A 52 12.95 -17.07 -21.63
N GLN A 53 14.25 -17.25 -21.32
CA GLN A 53 14.77 -18.45 -20.68
C GLN A 53 14.51 -18.44 -19.17
N ALA A 54 14.53 -17.25 -18.56
CA ALA A 54 14.27 -17.08 -17.13
C ALA A 54 12.81 -17.42 -16.73
N LEU A 55 11.84 -17.10 -17.61
CA LEU A 55 10.40 -17.23 -17.26
C LEU A 55 9.99 -18.64 -16.84
N PRO A 56 10.28 -19.73 -17.59
CA PRO A 56 9.88 -21.06 -17.18
C PRO A 56 10.44 -21.48 -15.82
N ALA A 57 11.67 -21.10 -15.53
CA ALA A 57 12.33 -21.38 -14.26
C ALA A 57 11.69 -20.63 -13.10
N LEU A 58 11.40 -19.34 -13.31
CA LEU A 58 10.73 -18.49 -12.31
C LEU A 58 9.28 -18.91 -12.09
N GLU A 59 8.55 -19.29 -13.15
CA GLU A 59 7.16 -19.79 -13.05
C GLU A 59 7.12 -21.09 -12.24
N PHE A 60 7.99 -22.05 -12.52
CA PHE A 60 8.11 -23.25 -11.72
C PHE A 60 8.39 -22.93 -10.24
N ALA A 61 9.33 -22.05 -9.94
CA ALA A 61 9.65 -21.66 -8.58
C ALA A 61 8.48 -20.94 -7.88
N ALA A 62 7.76 -20.07 -8.60
CA ALA A 62 6.61 -19.33 -8.09
C ALA A 62 5.41 -20.24 -7.76
N GLU A 63 5.14 -21.24 -8.61
CA GLU A 63 4.12 -22.26 -8.37
C GLU A 63 4.40 -23.07 -7.10
N HIS A 64 5.68 -23.27 -6.78
CA HIS A 64 6.12 -23.94 -5.56
C HIS A 64 6.29 -22.97 -4.36
N GLY A 65 5.75 -21.74 -4.45
CA GLY A 65 5.66 -20.79 -3.34
C GLY A 65 6.95 -20.04 -3.02
N VAL A 66 7.94 -20.00 -3.92
CA VAL A 66 9.15 -19.20 -3.74
C VAL A 66 8.80 -17.72 -3.90
N LEU A 67 8.76 -16.99 -2.78
CA LEU A 67 8.38 -15.57 -2.74
C LEU A 67 9.19 -14.72 -3.73
N GLY A 68 10.52 -14.94 -3.79
CA GLY A 68 11.39 -14.19 -4.70
C GLY A 68 11.04 -14.38 -6.17
N ALA A 69 10.57 -15.57 -6.57
CA ALA A 69 10.11 -15.84 -7.92
C ALA A 69 8.76 -15.16 -8.20
N GLN A 70 7.81 -15.28 -7.26
CA GLN A 70 6.50 -14.61 -7.36
C GLN A 70 6.67 -13.08 -7.52
N LEU A 71 7.53 -12.46 -6.71
CA LEU A 71 7.78 -11.02 -6.76
C LEU A 71 8.46 -10.60 -8.07
N LYS A 72 9.46 -11.38 -8.53
CA LYS A 72 10.14 -11.09 -9.80
C LYS A 72 9.18 -11.16 -10.99
N LEU A 73 8.34 -12.20 -11.06
CA LEU A 73 7.33 -12.32 -12.11
C LEU A 73 6.30 -11.19 -12.03
N ALA A 74 5.84 -10.81 -10.83
CA ALA A 74 4.96 -9.67 -10.66
C ALA A 74 5.58 -8.38 -11.25
N HIS A 75 6.84 -8.09 -10.94
CA HIS A 75 7.55 -6.92 -11.47
C HIS A 75 7.80 -7.00 -12.97
N ILE A 76 8.22 -8.15 -13.49
CA ILE A 76 8.46 -8.36 -14.93
C ILE A 76 7.17 -8.08 -15.72
N TYR A 77 6.04 -8.64 -15.29
CA TYR A 77 4.77 -8.43 -15.98
C TYR A 77 4.18 -7.02 -15.75
N ALA A 78 4.38 -6.41 -14.57
CA ALA A 78 3.94 -5.06 -14.28
C ALA A 78 4.66 -3.99 -15.10
N THR A 79 5.96 -4.19 -15.34
CA THR A 79 6.81 -3.23 -16.06
C THR A 79 6.95 -3.54 -17.54
N GLY A 80 6.76 -4.80 -17.95
CA GLY A 80 7.06 -5.29 -19.29
C GLY A 80 8.57 -5.44 -19.54
N SER A 81 9.37 -5.67 -18.49
CA SER A 81 10.82 -5.82 -18.60
C SER A 81 11.20 -7.12 -19.31
N GLY A 82 11.60 -7.03 -20.57
CA GLY A 82 11.95 -8.18 -21.42
C GLY A 82 10.75 -8.99 -21.93
N VAL A 83 9.53 -8.61 -21.57
CA VAL A 83 8.28 -9.23 -22.04
C VAL A 83 7.24 -8.17 -22.32
N LYS A 84 6.14 -8.53 -22.98
CA LYS A 84 4.99 -7.65 -23.06
C LYS A 84 4.40 -7.44 -21.67
N LYS A 85 4.14 -6.17 -21.31
CA LYS A 85 3.43 -5.82 -20.07
C LYS A 85 2.08 -6.56 -19.98
N ASP A 86 1.82 -7.15 -18.80
CA ASP A 86 0.60 -7.91 -18.51
C ASP A 86 0.16 -7.66 -17.06
N ASP A 87 -0.71 -6.66 -16.89
CA ASP A 87 -1.21 -6.27 -15.58
C ASP A 87 -2.03 -7.39 -14.90
N ALA A 88 -2.67 -8.29 -15.70
CA ALA A 88 -3.42 -9.41 -15.14
C ALA A 88 -2.50 -10.46 -14.50
N LYS A 89 -1.38 -10.78 -15.16
CA LYS A 89 -0.37 -11.69 -14.59
C LYS A 89 0.33 -11.05 -13.40
N ALA A 90 0.67 -9.76 -13.47
CA ALA A 90 1.27 -9.04 -12.34
C ALA A 90 0.33 -9.07 -11.13
N PHE A 91 -0.94 -8.72 -11.31
CA PHE A 91 -1.98 -8.81 -10.27
C PHE A 91 -2.09 -10.22 -9.67
N TYR A 92 -2.06 -11.25 -10.52
CA TYR A 92 -2.12 -12.64 -10.06
C TYR A 92 -0.98 -12.98 -9.10
N PHE A 93 0.27 -12.65 -9.44
CA PHE A 93 1.42 -12.94 -8.58
C PHE A 93 1.42 -12.11 -7.30
N TYR A 94 1.12 -10.82 -7.34
CA TYR A 94 0.98 -10.00 -6.12
C TYR A 94 -0.11 -10.57 -5.19
N ARG A 95 -1.23 -11.01 -5.76
CA ARG A 95 -2.31 -11.62 -4.98
C ARG A 95 -1.89 -12.94 -4.35
N GLN A 96 -1.10 -13.77 -5.04
CA GLN A 96 -0.55 -14.97 -4.43
C GLN A 96 0.31 -14.65 -3.21
N ILE A 97 1.20 -13.66 -3.31
CA ILE A 97 2.04 -13.24 -2.19
C ILE A 97 1.18 -12.76 -1.01
N ALA A 98 0.23 -11.86 -1.27
CA ALA A 98 -0.66 -11.33 -0.25
C ALA A 98 -1.47 -12.44 0.45
N ASN A 99 -2.08 -13.36 -0.32
CA ASN A 99 -2.89 -14.44 0.25
C ASN A 99 -2.08 -15.46 1.05
N GLN A 100 -0.83 -15.73 0.66
CA GLN A 100 0.00 -16.74 1.32
C GLN A 100 0.69 -16.20 2.57
N ARG A 101 0.85 -14.88 2.69
CA ARG A 101 1.76 -14.26 3.67
C ARG A 101 1.18 -13.04 4.38
N ALA A 102 -0.15 -12.86 4.36
CA ALA A 102 -0.81 -11.71 5.01
C ALA A 102 -0.42 -11.57 6.50
N ASP A 103 -0.24 -12.69 7.19
CA ASP A 103 0.00 -12.75 8.63
C ASP A 103 1.49 -12.79 9.02
N ILE A 104 2.40 -12.60 8.04
CA ILE A 104 3.83 -12.62 8.36
C ILE A 104 4.17 -11.48 9.32
N SER A 105 5.01 -11.77 10.33
CA SER A 105 5.42 -10.72 11.26
C SER A 105 6.03 -9.52 10.55
N PRO A 106 5.66 -8.28 10.91
CA PRO A 106 6.27 -7.06 10.36
C PRO A 106 7.79 -6.99 10.53
N THR A 107 8.33 -7.71 11.53
CA THR A 107 9.78 -7.80 11.78
C THR A 107 10.48 -8.83 10.91
N ASN A 108 9.74 -9.62 10.13
CA ASN A 108 10.34 -10.59 9.23
C ASN A 108 11.06 -9.86 8.08
N PRO A 109 12.29 -10.27 7.71
CA PRO A 109 13.04 -9.61 6.63
C PRO A 109 12.31 -9.51 5.28
N VAL A 110 11.34 -10.41 5.02
CA VAL A 110 10.57 -10.38 3.77
C VAL A 110 9.25 -9.60 3.89
N ALA A 111 8.90 -9.07 5.06
CA ALA A 111 7.65 -8.34 5.29
C ALA A 111 7.46 -7.15 4.33
N LYS A 112 8.55 -6.44 4.00
CA LYS A 112 8.53 -5.34 3.03
C LYS A 112 8.02 -5.74 1.65
N TYR A 113 8.34 -6.95 1.17
CA TYR A 113 7.87 -7.45 -0.12
C TYR A 113 6.40 -7.86 -0.10
N VAL A 114 5.92 -8.28 1.08
CA VAL A 114 4.49 -8.55 1.29
C VAL A 114 3.71 -7.24 1.33
N ALA A 115 4.21 -6.23 2.05
CA ALA A 115 3.63 -4.88 2.07
C ALA A 115 3.54 -4.27 0.66
N GLU A 116 4.63 -4.35 -0.12
CA GLU A 116 4.67 -3.95 -1.52
C GLU A 116 3.58 -4.64 -2.36
N SER A 117 3.34 -5.93 -2.10
CA SER A 117 2.30 -6.67 -2.81
C SER A 117 0.89 -6.16 -2.47
N PHE A 118 0.63 -5.79 -1.22
CA PHE A 118 -0.63 -5.16 -0.82
C PHE A 118 -0.79 -3.77 -1.45
N LEU A 119 0.29 -2.98 -1.51
CA LEU A 119 0.30 -1.68 -2.18
C LEU A 119 -0.04 -1.82 -3.68
N ALA A 120 0.68 -2.71 -4.39
CA ALA A 120 0.46 -2.95 -5.81
C ALA A 120 -0.97 -3.44 -6.11
N LEU A 121 -1.53 -4.31 -5.27
CA LEU A 121 -2.93 -4.74 -5.40
C LEU A 121 -3.89 -3.57 -5.22
N GLY A 122 -3.65 -2.68 -4.26
CA GLY A 122 -4.42 -1.46 -4.08
C GLY A 122 -4.41 -0.59 -5.34
N ASP A 123 -3.24 -0.40 -5.94
CA ASP A 123 -3.10 0.33 -7.21
C ASP A 123 -3.91 -0.29 -8.35
N TYR A 124 -3.91 -1.62 -8.44
CA TYR A 124 -4.72 -2.32 -9.45
C TYR A 124 -6.22 -2.18 -9.19
N TYR A 125 -6.67 -2.18 -7.93
CA TYR A 125 -8.07 -1.91 -7.62
C TYR A 125 -8.47 -0.46 -7.90
N LEU A 126 -7.58 0.52 -7.73
CA LEU A 126 -7.87 1.89 -8.13
C LEU A 126 -7.99 2.06 -9.65
N LYS A 127 -7.12 1.39 -10.42
CA LYS A 127 -7.07 1.53 -11.87
C LYS A 127 -8.05 0.60 -12.58
N GLY A 128 -8.34 -0.56 -12.00
CA GLY A 128 -8.96 -1.68 -12.66
C GLY A 128 -8.02 -2.35 -13.69
N ILE A 129 -8.42 -3.53 -14.16
CA ILE A 129 -7.78 -4.24 -15.27
C ILE A 129 -8.92 -4.73 -16.19
N PRO A 130 -9.46 -3.88 -17.06
CA PRO A 130 -10.64 -4.23 -17.89
C PRO A 130 -10.43 -5.49 -18.73
N SER A 131 -9.21 -5.70 -19.24
CA SER A 131 -8.83 -6.90 -20.00
C SER A 131 -8.91 -8.20 -19.20
N ALA A 132 -8.86 -8.12 -17.86
CA ALA A 132 -8.99 -9.23 -16.94
C ALA A 132 -10.33 -9.22 -16.18
N GLY A 133 -11.25 -8.34 -16.52
CA GLY A 133 -12.53 -8.21 -15.85
C GLY A 133 -12.46 -7.62 -14.44
N LEU A 134 -11.30 -7.09 -14.02
CA LEU A 134 -11.15 -6.41 -12.74
C LEU A 134 -11.68 -4.98 -12.87
N MET A 135 -12.81 -4.72 -12.23
CA MET A 135 -13.37 -3.37 -12.15
C MET A 135 -12.64 -2.55 -11.09
N GLN A 136 -12.72 -1.22 -11.23
CA GLN A 136 -12.23 -0.31 -10.19
C GLN A 136 -13.01 -0.51 -8.89
N ASP A 137 -12.30 -0.57 -7.78
CA ASP A 137 -12.85 -0.65 -6.43
C ASP A 137 -11.96 0.13 -5.46
N PRO A 138 -12.14 1.46 -5.35
CA PRO A 138 -11.37 2.28 -4.43
C PRO A 138 -11.54 1.89 -2.96
N ALA A 139 -12.69 1.33 -2.58
CA ALA A 139 -12.90 0.87 -1.20
C ALA A 139 -12.03 -0.34 -0.88
N GLN A 140 -11.91 -1.27 -1.81
CA GLN A 140 -10.99 -2.40 -1.68
C GLN A 140 -9.53 -1.92 -1.69
N ALA A 141 -9.17 -0.96 -2.54
CA ALA A 141 -7.84 -0.34 -2.52
C ALA A 141 -7.51 0.27 -1.16
N ALA A 142 -8.45 1.02 -0.56
CA ALA A 142 -8.28 1.60 0.77
C ALA A 142 -8.05 0.54 1.86
N ASN A 143 -8.71 -0.61 1.78
CA ASN A 143 -8.51 -1.72 2.72
C ASN A 143 -7.12 -2.33 2.60
N LEU A 144 -6.63 -2.54 1.38
CA LEU A 144 -5.28 -3.07 1.10
C LEU A 144 -4.20 -2.10 1.56
N TYR A 145 -4.33 -0.81 1.23
CA TYR A 145 -3.41 0.22 1.71
C TYR A 145 -3.43 0.32 3.24
N ARG A 146 -4.60 0.25 3.87
CA ARG A 146 -4.70 0.28 5.34
C ARG A 146 -3.97 -0.89 5.97
N HIS A 147 -4.06 -2.09 5.39
CA HIS A 147 -3.31 -3.23 5.89
C HIS A 147 -1.80 -3.02 5.76
N ALA A 148 -1.30 -2.61 4.59
CA ALA A 148 0.12 -2.31 4.39
C ALA A 148 0.61 -1.16 5.28
N ALA A 149 -0.18 -0.10 5.42
CA ALA A 149 0.15 1.11 6.19
C ALA A 149 0.19 0.86 7.70
N SER A 150 -0.81 0.13 8.24
CA SER A 150 -0.96 -0.04 9.68
C SER A 150 -0.24 -1.28 10.21
N TYR A 151 -0.32 -2.42 9.52
CA TYR A 151 0.29 -3.66 9.98
C TYR A 151 1.78 -3.73 9.65
N PHE A 152 2.15 -3.45 8.41
CA PHE A 152 3.56 -3.47 7.99
C PHE A 152 4.27 -2.13 8.19
N GLY A 153 3.53 -1.06 8.38
CA GLY A 153 4.10 0.27 8.53
C GLY A 153 4.70 0.80 7.22
N ASP A 154 4.24 0.35 6.07
CA ASP A 154 4.75 0.76 4.77
C ASP A 154 4.47 2.25 4.49
N ALA A 155 5.50 3.00 4.09
CA ALA A 155 5.40 4.45 3.93
C ALA A 155 4.65 4.83 2.64
N ASP A 156 4.82 4.07 1.57
CA ASP A 156 4.11 4.29 0.31
C ASP A 156 2.61 4.04 0.48
N ALA A 157 2.26 2.97 1.21
CA ALA A 157 0.87 2.67 1.54
C ALA A 157 0.25 3.72 2.50
N GLN A 158 1.02 4.26 3.45
CA GLN A 158 0.58 5.36 4.32
C GLN A 158 0.27 6.61 3.49
N TYR A 159 1.12 6.95 2.53
CA TYR A 159 0.88 8.04 1.59
C TYR A 159 -0.33 7.78 0.70
N ALA A 160 -0.42 6.61 0.08
CA ALA A 160 -1.56 6.23 -0.77
C ALA A 160 -2.89 6.31 -0.01
N LEU A 161 -2.94 5.79 1.21
CA LEU A 161 -4.13 5.86 2.07
C LEU A 161 -4.49 7.30 2.44
N ALA A 162 -3.49 8.14 2.72
CA ALA A 162 -3.71 9.55 3.01
C ALA A 162 -4.35 10.29 1.82
N ARG A 163 -3.90 9.97 0.60
CA ARG A 163 -4.50 10.53 -0.62
C ARG A 163 -5.97 10.17 -0.74
N LEU A 164 -6.34 8.90 -0.49
CA LEU A 164 -7.75 8.49 -0.51
C LEU A 164 -8.58 9.26 0.53
N TYR A 165 -8.05 9.52 1.72
CA TYR A 165 -8.75 10.33 2.73
C TYR A 165 -8.86 11.81 2.35
N LEU A 166 -7.89 12.39 1.62
CA LEU A 166 -7.97 13.77 1.12
C LEU A 166 -9.04 13.90 0.03
N ASP A 167 -9.10 12.93 -0.86
CA ASP A 167 -9.97 12.96 -2.03
C ASP A 167 -11.39 12.44 -1.71
N GLY A 168 -11.54 11.59 -0.69
CA GLY A 168 -12.78 10.90 -0.36
C GLY A 168 -13.07 9.75 -1.31
N ASP A 169 -12.02 9.15 -1.90
CA ASP A 169 -12.15 8.06 -2.86
C ASP A 169 -12.11 6.71 -2.16
N GLY A 170 -13.19 5.93 -2.27
CA GLY A 170 -13.36 4.64 -1.58
C GLY A 170 -13.50 4.72 -0.05
N VAL A 171 -13.29 5.88 0.54
CA VAL A 171 -13.44 6.19 1.97
C VAL A 171 -14.10 7.55 2.15
N ALA A 172 -14.74 7.78 3.28
CA ALA A 172 -15.22 9.13 3.58
C ALA A 172 -14.04 10.10 3.71
N LYS A 173 -14.15 11.27 3.05
CA LYS A 173 -13.13 12.33 3.15
C LYS A 173 -12.86 12.67 4.61
N ASN A 174 -11.58 12.68 5.00
CA ASN A 174 -11.17 13.00 6.35
C ASN A 174 -9.74 13.60 6.35
N THR A 175 -9.67 14.91 6.33
CA THR A 175 -8.39 15.66 6.29
C THR A 175 -7.53 15.39 7.53
N GLY A 176 -8.14 15.20 8.71
CA GLY A 176 -7.42 14.86 9.94
C GLY A 176 -6.70 13.51 9.85
N LEU A 177 -7.40 12.47 9.40
CA LEU A 177 -6.77 11.15 9.18
C LEU A 177 -5.69 11.22 8.09
N ALA A 178 -5.94 11.98 7.02
CA ALA A 178 -4.95 12.17 5.96
C ALA A 178 -3.66 12.82 6.50
N ILE A 179 -3.77 13.88 7.29
CA ILE A 179 -2.62 14.55 7.91
C ILE A 179 -1.84 13.58 8.81
N ASN A 180 -2.52 12.76 9.60
CA ASN A 180 -1.86 11.77 10.47
C ASN A 180 -1.06 10.74 9.64
N TRP A 181 -1.63 10.23 8.57
CA TRP A 181 -0.92 9.29 7.69
C TRP A 181 0.22 9.96 6.95
N LEU A 182 0.03 11.19 6.41
CA LEU A 182 1.09 11.98 5.78
C LEU A 182 2.24 12.25 6.76
N ALA A 183 1.93 12.66 8.00
CA ALA A 183 2.95 12.91 9.02
C ALA A 183 3.72 11.64 9.38
N THR A 184 3.04 10.48 9.39
CA THR A 184 3.69 9.19 9.68
C THR A 184 4.64 8.78 8.56
N ALA A 185 4.23 8.93 7.30
CA ALA A 185 5.09 8.65 6.14
C ALA A 185 6.23 9.68 6.02
N ALA A 186 5.95 10.96 6.28
CA ALA A 186 6.94 12.04 6.23
C ALA A 186 8.10 11.82 7.23
N LYS A 187 7.82 11.32 8.43
CA LYS A 187 8.84 10.92 9.42
C LYS A 187 9.74 9.78 8.93
N LYS A 188 9.27 8.98 7.98
CA LYS A 188 10.05 7.93 7.30
C LYS A 188 10.77 8.44 6.07
N GLN A 189 10.83 9.75 5.90
CA GLN A 189 11.47 10.43 4.78
C GLN A 189 10.81 10.18 3.41
N HIS A 190 9.53 9.80 3.41
CA HIS A 190 8.76 9.64 2.18
C HIS A 190 8.53 11.01 1.53
N ALA A 191 9.19 11.26 0.40
CA ALA A 191 9.28 12.58 -0.21
C ALA A 191 7.90 13.15 -0.60
N GLU A 192 7.05 12.34 -1.24
CA GLU A 192 5.71 12.78 -1.66
C GLU A 192 4.81 13.08 -0.47
N ALA A 193 4.95 12.36 0.64
CA ALA A 193 4.19 12.65 1.86
C ALA A 193 4.66 13.97 2.50
N GLN A 194 5.98 14.22 2.53
CA GLN A 194 6.54 15.48 3.00
C GLN A 194 6.07 16.63 2.14
N ALA A 195 6.12 16.50 0.81
CA ALA A 195 5.68 17.55 -0.12
C ALA A 195 4.18 17.85 0.03
N THR A 196 3.34 16.80 0.07
CA THR A 196 1.88 16.95 0.19
C THR A 196 1.49 17.60 1.53
N LEU A 197 2.07 17.14 2.64
CA LEU A 197 1.83 17.75 3.95
C LEU A 197 2.36 19.18 3.98
N GLY A 198 3.52 19.41 3.39
CA GLY A 198 4.12 20.74 3.26
C GLY A 198 3.24 21.71 2.48
N GLU A 199 2.67 21.27 1.37
CA GLU A 199 1.75 22.07 0.56
C GLU A 199 0.46 22.43 1.33
N LEU A 200 -0.13 21.45 2.02
CA LEU A 200 -1.30 21.67 2.87
C LEU A 200 -1.03 22.76 3.93
N LEU A 201 0.14 22.72 4.56
CA LEU A 201 0.52 23.73 5.59
C LEU A 201 0.93 25.06 4.98
N TRP A 202 1.55 25.08 3.81
CA TRP A 202 1.93 26.30 3.11
C TRP A 202 0.71 27.09 2.65
N ARG A 203 -0.24 26.42 2.00
CA ARG A 203 -1.45 27.07 1.47
C ARG A 203 -2.48 27.31 2.55
N GLY A 204 -2.69 26.36 3.46
CA GLY A 204 -3.81 26.36 4.38
C GLY A 204 -5.15 26.27 3.64
N ASN A 205 -6.22 26.05 4.37
CA ASN A 205 -7.61 26.14 3.89
C ASN A 205 -8.56 26.20 5.10
N ASP A 206 -9.87 26.06 4.86
CA ASP A 206 -10.88 26.09 5.94
C ASP A 206 -10.71 24.98 6.97
N GLU A 207 -10.06 23.87 6.60
CA GLU A 207 -9.84 22.70 7.46
C GLU A 207 -8.41 22.68 8.04
N VAL A 208 -7.43 23.22 7.32
CA VAL A 208 -6.00 23.15 7.68
C VAL A 208 -5.45 24.54 7.96
N ARG A 209 -4.96 24.74 9.19
CA ARG A 209 -4.33 26.00 9.59
C ARG A 209 -3.04 26.21 8.81
N GLN A 210 -2.92 27.41 8.19
CA GLN A 210 -1.71 27.80 7.50
C GLN A 210 -0.52 27.92 8.47
N ARG A 211 0.61 27.29 8.11
CA ARG A 211 1.89 27.33 8.83
C ARG A 211 3.03 27.32 7.82
N GLN A 212 3.27 28.47 7.21
CA GLN A 212 4.15 28.60 6.03
C GLN A 212 5.59 28.14 6.28
N ALA A 213 6.22 28.53 7.38
CA ALA A 213 7.59 28.11 7.66
C ALA A 213 7.71 26.57 7.81
N ARG A 214 6.74 25.95 8.51
CA ARG A 214 6.70 24.48 8.64
C ARG A 214 6.40 23.79 7.31
N GLY A 215 5.49 24.38 6.50
CA GLY A 215 5.20 23.91 5.15
C GLY A 215 6.43 23.97 4.26
N LEU A 216 7.15 25.10 4.26
CA LEU A 216 8.40 25.27 3.51
C LEU A 216 9.46 24.26 3.94
N ALA A 217 9.65 24.04 5.25
CA ALA A 217 10.62 23.08 5.77
C ALA A 217 10.35 21.66 5.25
N LEU A 218 9.09 21.21 5.25
CA LEU A 218 8.69 19.90 4.72
C LEU A 218 8.92 19.79 3.21
N ILE A 219 8.64 20.84 2.45
CA ILE A 219 8.87 20.88 1.00
C ILE A 219 10.37 20.85 0.69
N MET A 220 11.20 21.56 1.47
CA MET A 220 12.66 21.48 1.35
C MET A 220 13.19 20.08 1.62
N LEU A 221 12.68 19.40 2.66
CA LEU A 221 13.02 18.03 2.96
C LEU A 221 12.59 17.07 1.84
N ALA A 222 11.38 17.24 1.31
CA ALA A 222 10.86 16.44 0.20
C ALA A 222 11.76 16.54 -1.02
N HIS A 223 12.13 17.77 -1.40
CA HIS A 223 13.03 18.03 -2.52
C HIS A 223 14.42 17.38 -2.32
N ALA A 224 14.98 17.49 -1.11
CA ALA A 224 16.27 16.87 -0.79
C ALA A 224 16.22 15.34 -0.84
N ASN A 225 15.17 14.73 -0.24
CA ASN A 225 15.00 13.28 -0.20
C ASN A 225 14.76 12.70 -1.61
N ALA A 226 13.87 13.31 -2.39
CA ALA A 226 13.58 12.88 -3.75
C ALA A 226 14.81 12.93 -4.67
N LYS A 227 15.69 13.91 -4.50
CA LYS A 227 16.97 14.00 -5.23
C LYS A 227 17.93 12.88 -4.85
N THR A 228 17.99 12.54 -3.58
CA THR A 228 18.85 11.46 -3.09
C THR A 228 18.48 10.13 -3.72
N ASP A 229 17.18 9.88 -3.91
CA ASP A 229 16.67 8.68 -4.57
C ASP A 229 16.84 8.71 -6.10
N GLY A 230 17.27 9.84 -6.66
CA GLY A 230 17.52 10.01 -8.10
C GLY A 230 16.27 9.99 -8.97
N LYS A 231 15.09 10.14 -8.37
CA LYS A 231 13.78 10.04 -9.01
C LYS A 231 12.84 11.18 -8.60
N GLU A 232 13.35 12.39 -8.48
CA GLU A 232 12.52 13.51 -8.07
C GLU A 232 11.34 13.72 -9.02
N PRO A 233 10.08 13.57 -8.54
CA PRO A 233 8.92 13.91 -9.32
C PRO A 233 8.91 15.40 -9.67
N LYS A 234 8.62 15.73 -10.93
CA LYS A 234 8.63 17.12 -11.40
C LYS A 234 7.75 18.03 -10.54
N TRP A 235 6.61 17.55 -10.05
CA TRP A 235 5.71 18.34 -9.23
C TRP A 235 6.34 18.77 -7.88
N ILE A 236 7.22 17.97 -7.30
CA ILE A 236 7.95 18.33 -6.06
C ILE A 236 8.95 19.44 -6.36
N ALA A 237 9.69 19.32 -7.46
CA ALA A 237 10.63 20.36 -7.88
C ALA A 237 9.91 21.69 -8.19
N ASP A 238 8.78 21.62 -8.91
CA ASP A 238 7.96 22.79 -9.24
C ASP A 238 7.38 23.45 -7.97
N LEU A 239 6.84 22.64 -7.04
CA LEU A 239 6.33 23.11 -5.75
C LEU A 239 7.43 23.78 -4.91
N TYR A 240 8.62 23.16 -4.86
CA TYR A 240 9.76 23.73 -4.16
C TYR A 240 10.13 25.11 -4.73
N ALA A 241 10.26 25.21 -6.06
CA ALA A 241 10.59 26.48 -6.72
C ALA A 241 9.54 27.57 -6.48
N GLU A 242 8.25 27.21 -6.48
CA GLU A 242 7.14 28.12 -6.18
C GLU A 242 7.26 28.69 -4.76
N VAL A 243 7.36 27.80 -3.76
CA VAL A 243 7.34 28.22 -2.36
C VAL A 243 8.63 28.90 -1.93
N GLU A 244 9.77 28.51 -2.48
CA GLU A 244 11.06 29.18 -2.25
C GLU A 244 11.01 30.61 -2.78
N GLY A 245 10.51 30.81 -4.01
CA GLY A 245 10.34 32.13 -4.61
C GLY A 245 9.38 33.04 -3.87
N ALA A 246 8.33 32.47 -3.25
CA ALA A 246 7.34 33.20 -2.48
C ALA A 246 7.75 33.46 -1.01
N SER A 247 8.80 32.79 -0.51
CA SER A 247 9.23 32.85 0.88
C SER A 247 10.12 34.08 1.17
N THR A 248 9.95 34.65 2.36
CA THR A 248 10.87 35.71 2.86
C THR A 248 12.17 35.09 3.42
N PRO A 249 13.27 35.88 3.53
CA PRO A 249 14.49 35.37 4.17
C PRO A 249 14.25 34.85 5.60
N ALA A 250 13.43 35.53 6.40
CA ALA A 250 13.09 35.12 7.75
C ALA A 250 12.33 33.78 7.78
N MET A 251 11.39 33.57 6.83
CA MET A 251 10.67 32.28 6.73
C MET A 251 11.61 31.14 6.34
N ARG A 252 12.58 31.40 5.47
CA ARG A 252 13.59 30.40 5.09
C ARG A 252 14.48 30.00 6.26
N GLU A 253 14.91 30.97 7.07
CA GLU A 253 15.69 30.72 8.28
C GLU A 253 14.89 29.91 9.30
N GLU A 254 13.63 30.29 9.54
CA GLU A 254 12.73 29.52 10.42
C GLU A 254 12.51 28.09 9.90
N ALA A 255 12.27 27.93 8.60
CA ALA A 255 12.10 26.61 7.97
C ALA A 255 13.35 25.76 8.13
N GLN A 256 14.56 26.31 7.91
CA GLN A 256 15.82 25.60 8.11
C GLN A 256 16.00 25.13 9.56
N ASN A 257 15.61 25.94 10.53
CA ASN A 257 15.65 25.59 11.95
C ASN A 257 14.66 24.47 12.32
N LEU A 258 13.55 24.31 11.58
CA LEU A 258 12.56 23.25 11.78
C LEU A 258 12.96 21.92 11.11
N MET A 259 13.82 21.93 10.09
CA MET A 259 14.17 20.74 9.31
C MET A 259 14.72 19.59 10.18
N PRO A 260 15.60 19.79 11.17
CA PRO A 260 16.09 18.68 12.00
C PRO A 260 14.99 17.96 12.79
N GLU A 261 13.99 18.71 13.27
CA GLU A 261 12.83 18.13 13.97
C GLU A 261 11.93 17.33 13.02
N LEU A 262 11.72 17.85 11.81
CA LEU A 262 10.81 17.28 10.82
C LEU A 262 11.45 16.16 9.99
N GLY A 263 12.79 16.19 9.83
CA GLY A 263 13.54 15.28 8.97
C GLY A 263 13.77 13.89 9.55
N GLY A 264 13.27 13.59 10.76
CA GLY A 264 13.29 12.23 11.28
C GLY A 264 14.68 11.64 11.46
N HIS A 265 15.69 12.42 11.86
CA HIS A 265 16.95 11.84 12.32
C HIS A 265 16.62 10.97 13.52
N ALA A 266 16.79 9.67 13.35
CA ALA A 266 16.45 8.63 14.28
C ALA A 266 17.04 8.91 15.66
N VAL A 267 16.28 9.57 16.50
CA VAL A 267 16.36 9.36 17.93
C VAL A 267 15.19 8.43 18.24
N ALA A 268 15.53 7.19 18.56
CA ALA A 268 14.60 6.23 19.13
C ALA A 268 14.14 6.77 20.50
N GLU A 269 13.15 7.64 20.47
CA GLU A 269 12.37 7.97 21.65
C GLU A 269 10.94 7.51 21.41
N ALA A 270 10.48 6.65 22.31
CA ALA A 270 9.09 6.25 22.43
C ALA A 270 8.17 7.49 22.38
N PRO A 271 6.96 7.38 21.82
CA PRO A 271 6.04 8.50 21.73
C PRO A 271 5.70 8.98 23.14
N THR A 272 6.34 10.08 23.55
CA THR A 272 5.81 10.88 24.65
C THR A 272 4.49 11.47 24.18
N ASP A 273 3.48 11.37 25.01
CA ASP A 273 2.12 11.87 24.89
C ASP A 273 2.08 13.37 24.54
N LYS A 274 2.45 13.70 23.29
CA LYS A 274 2.25 15.01 22.70
C LYS A 274 1.17 14.82 21.65
N GLY A 275 0.02 15.37 21.92
CA GLY A 275 -1.24 15.33 21.18
C GLY A 275 -1.19 14.96 19.69
N ASN A 276 -2.28 14.42 19.21
CA ASN A 276 -2.44 14.01 17.82
C ASN A 276 -1.97 15.14 16.86
N PRO A 277 -1.02 14.90 15.94
CA PRO A 277 -0.54 15.93 14.99
C PRO A 277 -1.65 16.61 14.21
N ALA A 278 -2.76 15.94 13.94
CA ALA A 278 -3.90 16.52 13.24
C ALA A 278 -4.59 17.62 14.07
N ASP A 279 -4.68 17.45 15.40
CA ASP A 279 -5.40 18.41 16.26
C ASP A 279 -4.71 19.77 16.29
N GLU A 280 -3.40 19.79 16.13
CA GLU A 280 -2.61 21.01 16.06
C GLU A 280 -2.72 21.73 14.70
N LEU A 281 -2.89 20.96 13.62
CA LEU A 281 -2.85 21.46 12.24
C LEU A 281 -4.22 21.82 11.68
N LEU A 282 -5.30 21.28 12.26
CA LEU A 282 -6.67 21.55 11.80
C LEU A 282 -7.19 22.90 12.33
N VAL A 283 -8.01 23.56 11.53
CA VAL A 283 -8.79 24.72 11.95
C VAL A 283 -9.98 24.19 12.75
N PRO A 284 -10.22 24.66 14.00
CA PRO A 284 -11.41 24.26 14.75
C PRO A 284 -12.66 24.64 13.97
N ALA A 285 -13.60 23.69 13.84
CA ALA A 285 -14.88 23.93 13.16
C ALA A 285 -15.58 25.12 13.84
N SER A 286 -15.86 26.15 13.05
CA SER A 286 -16.57 27.34 13.53
C SER A 286 -17.99 26.94 13.90
N GLY A 287 -18.28 26.80 15.22
CA GLY A 287 -19.63 26.54 15.72
C GLY A 287 -19.78 25.37 16.72
N ALA A 288 -18.70 24.65 17.09
CA ALA A 288 -18.81 23.69 18.17
C ALA A 288 -18.87 24.39 19.52
N VAL A 289 -20.07 24.50 20.08
CA VAL A 289 -20.29 24.93 21.47
C VAL A 289 -19.63 23.89 22.37
N SER A 290 -18.60 24.30 23.12
CA SER A 290 -18.00 23.46 24.16
C SER A 290 -19.08 22.92 25.09
N PRO A 291 -19.16 21.59 25.33
CA PRO A 291 -20.00 21.08 26.39
C PRO A 291 -19.42 21.57 27.73
N ALA A 292 -20.22 22.28 28.49
CA ALA A 292 -19.90 22.76 29.82
C ALA A 292 -19.43 21.59 30.69
N SER A 293 -18.31 21.80 31.38
CA SER A 293 -17.74 20.92 32.39
C SER A 293 -18.79 20.54 33.46
N ALA A 294 -19.17 19.25 33.50
CA ALA A 294 -19.89 18.67 34.60
C ALA A 294 -18.91 18.21 35.69
N PRO A 295 -19.25 18.30 36.99
CA PRO A 295 -18.30 18.03 38.06
C PRO A 295 -17.98 16.54 38.19
N VAL A 296 -16.72 16.25 38.40
CA VAL A 296 -16.16 14.92 38.65
C VAL A 296 -16.63 14.40 40.01
N GLY A 297 -17.48 13.35 39.97
CA GLY A 297 -17.74 12.51 41.11
C GLY A 297 -16.82 11.29 41.04
N ALA A 298 -15.94 11.16 42.03
CA ALA A 298 -15.01 10.05 42.15
C ALA A 298 -15.76 8.73 42.42
N THR A 299 -15.55 7.70 41.59
CA THR A 299 -15.63 6.29 42.00
C THR A 299 -14.60 5.46 41.27
N GLN A 300 -13.94 4.62 42.05
CA GLN A 300 -12.82 3.76 41.72
C GLN A 300 -13.17 2.67 40.70
N GLY A 301 -12.17 2.31 39.89
CA GLY A 301 -11.93 0.93 39.45
C GLY A 301 -12.52 0.56 38.12
N GLY A 302 -11.72 0.56 37.09
CA GLY A 302 -12.00 -0.05 35.79
C GLY A 302 -11.07 0.54 34.73
N ALA A 303 -10.03 -0.20 34.39
CA ALA A 303 -9.21 0.11 33.23
C ALA A 303 -10.12 0.14 32.00
N ILE A 304 -10.41 1.33 31.49
CA ILE A 304 -11.01 1.51 30.19
C ILE A 304 -9.83 1.68 29.22
N ASP A 305 -9.57 0.59 28.53
CA ASP A 305 -8.76 0.55 27.33
C ASP A 305 -9.42 1.50 26.30
N ALA A 306 -8.96 2.75 26.28
CA ALA A 306 -9.27 3.71 25.21
C ALA A 306 -8.37 3.40 24.00
N GLY A 307 -8.36 2.12 23.59
CA GLY A 307 -7.80 1.71 22.32
C GLY A 307 -8.58 2.39 21.20
N LEU A 308 -7.87 3.17 20.36
CA LEU A 308 -8.21 3.20 18.94
C LEU A 308 -8.64 1.79 18.56
N PRO A 309 -9.73 1.58 17.80
CA PRO A 309 -10.06 0.25 17.37
C PRO A 309 -8.83 -0.29 16.67
N THR A 310 -8.13 -1.19 17.34
CA THR A 310 -7.21 -2.07 16.64
C THR A 310 -8.05 -2.66 15.55
N PRO A 311 -7.71 -2.49 14.27
CA PRO A 311 -8.39 -3.23 13.24
C PRO A 311 -8.19 -4.68 13.65
N SER A 312 -9.25 -5.35 14.13
CA SER A 312 -9.26 -6.79 14.17
C SER A 312 -8.79 -7.18 12.78
N ALA A 313 -7.69 -7.93 12.72
CA ALA A 313 -7.24 -8.50 11.46
C ALA A 313 -8.50 -9.02 10.78
N PRO A 314 -8.79 -8.62 9.55
CA PRO A 314 -9.95 -9.16 8.86
C PRO A 314 -9.81 -10.67 8.99
N PRO A 315 -10.85 -11.43 9.36
CA PRO A 315 -10.77 -12.87 9.29
C PRO A 315 -10.19 -13.16 7.91
N ALA A 316 -9.35 -14.18 7.81
CA ALA A 316 -8.66 -14.56 6.57
C ALA A 316 -9.71 -14.96 5.50
N GLU A 317 -10.51 -14.00 5.13
CA GLU A 317 -11.41 -14.05 4.02
C GLU A 317 -10.51 -13.92 2.81
N LYS A 318 -10.24 -15.06 2.20
CA LYS A 318 -9.52 -15.15 0.93
C LYS A 318 -10.05 -14.02 0.07
N ILE A 319 -9.21 -13.05 -0.28
CA ILE A 319 -9.57 -11.91 -1.13
C ILE A 319 -10.38 -12.47 -2.30
N GLY A 320 -11.70 -12.28 -2.25
CA GLY A 320 -12.62 -12.90 -3.18
C GLY A 320 -12.30 -12.46 -4.60
N VAL A 321 -11.92 -13.42 -5.44
CA VAL A 321 -11.85 -13.18 -6.88
C VAL A 321 -13.28 -12.98 -7.35
N PRO A 322 -13.60 -11.95 -8.13
CA PRO A 322 -14.82 -12.01 -8.93
C PRO A 322 -14.76 -13.29 -9.75
N VAL A 323 -15.70 -14.22 -9.51
CA VAL A 323 -15.86 -15.45 -10.28
C VAL A 323 -16.33 -15.01 -11.66
N GLY A 324 -15.44 -14.99 -12.63
CA GLY A 324 -15.79 -14.50 -13.96
C GLY A 324 -14.70 -14.60 -15.01
N PHE A 325 -13.87 -15.64 -14.96
CA PHE A 325 -13.20 -16.14 -16.15
C PHE A 325 -14.02 -17.30 -16.73
N SER A 326 -15.21 -17.00 -17.23
CA SER A 326 -15.93 -17.95 -18.06
C SER A 326 -15.68 -17.57 -19.53
N ASP A 327 -15.03 -18.52 -20.20
CA ASP A 327 -15.02 -18.77 -21.63
C ASP A 327 -15.87 -17.83 -22.51
N VAL A 328 -15.20 -16.98 -23.26
CA VAL A 328 -15.75 -16.49 -24.54
C VAL A 328 -15.23 -17.45 -25.65
N GLY A 329 -15.69 -18.67 -25.58
CA GLY A 329 -15.53 -19.67 -26.64
C GLY A 329 -16.50 -19.39 -27.79
N GLY A 330 -15.93 -19.21 -28.96
CA GLY A 330 -16.56 -18.83 -30.22
C GLY A 330 -17.83 -19.58 -30.62
N GLN A 331 -18.82 -18.82 -30.96
CA GLN A 331 -19.85 -19.31 -31.89
C GLN A 331 -19.35 -19.14 -33.34
N ARG A 332 -18.92 -20.24 -33.92
CA ARG A 332 -18.83 -20.40 -35.37
C ARG A 332 -20.24 -20.49 -35.91
N ALA A 333 -20.63 -19.51 -36.71
CA ALA A 333 -21.74 -19.65 -37.67
C ALA A 333 -21.42 -20.77 -38.68
N LYS A 334 -22.35 -21.67 -38.91
CA LYS A 334 -22.39 -22.56 -40.06
C LYS A 334 -23.53 -22.15 -41.03
N PRO A 335 -23.42 -22.52 -42.26
CA PRO A 335 -23.81 -21.75 -43.45
C PRO A 335 -25.28 -21.57 -43.63
#